data_8fc31b025a75331e26443dbb01702229
#
_entry.id   8fc31b025a75331e26443dbb01702229
#
_cell.length_a   1.000
_cell.length_b   1.000
_cell.length_c   1.000
_cell.angle_alpha   90.00
_cell.angle_beta   90.00
_cell.angle_gamma   90.00
#
_symmetry.space_group_name_H-M   'P 1'
#
loop_
_entity.id
_entity.type
_entity.pdbx_description
1 polymer ?
#
loop_
_entity_poly.entity_id
_entity_poly.type
_entity_poly.pdbx_seq_one_letter_code
_entity_poly.pdbx_strand_id
1 'polypeptide(L)'
;MSGHGGHGGRRPKHEEHEEHENHERWLVTYADMVTLLMVLFIVMFAMSQVDQKKFMQLKEGLAAGFGQSDSILDGNPSIQDQPGVSAMGPIAPNLSSQDLTAEQAKMVDSAVQEGLQQASARAQQQNFSDATAEARRLDGVRKQLQAALAKQGLKGDVQTTIDSRGLVVSLVSRHVVFDADSAVLTARGQEVVDALAPALKAIDAPLEIDGHTNQEPVKPKYFATDWDLSAARAVTVLRRLNETFGIPADRLQISAFGHTRPLVPVSEPDSQEINKRVDIVVLTTLPADSAAQLPDAAAQLGLPGAGTLAGATGTTG
;
A
#
# COMPACT_ATOMS: atom_id res chain seq x y z
N MET A 1 -3.59 -19.52 113.92
CA MET A 1 -4.72 -18.70 113.44
C MET A 1 -4.57 -18.56 111.92
N SER A 2 -5.42 -19.27 111.25
CA SER A 2 -6.22 -18.85 110.15
C SER A 2 -5.46 -18.13 109.02
N GLY A 3 -5.54 -18.49 107.83
CA GLY A 3 -6.39 -19.26 107.04
C GLY A 3 -6.12 -19.01 105.54
N HIS A 4 -6.74 -19.81 104.85
CA HIS A 4 -7.30 -19.71 103.52
C HIS A 4 -6.41 -19.63 102.28
N GLY A 5 -6.49 -20.71 101.63
CA GLY A 5 -6.10 -20.98 100.30
C GLY A 5 -6.92 -20.23 99.21
N GLY A 6 -6.24 -20.00 98.11
CA GLY A 6 -6.87 -19.50 96.88
C GLY A 6 -6.39 -20.33 95.73
N HIS A 7 -7.34 -21.18 95.25
CA HIS A 7 -7.15 -21.95 94.01
C HIS A 7 -7.15 -21.03 92.77
N GLY A 8 -6.01 -20.88 92.13
CA GLY A 8 -5.89 -20.28 90.79
C GLY A 8 -6.14 -21.33 89.70
N GLY A 9 -7.33 -21.32 89.15
CA GLY A 9 -7.65 -22.14 88.00
C GLY A 9 -6.88 -21.72 86.76
N ARG A 10 -6.12 -22.61 86.20
CA ARG A 10 -5.49 -22.48 84.90
C ARG A 10 -6.57 -22.52 83.85
N ARG A 11 -6.75 -21.44 83.10
CA ARG A 11 -7.54 -21.38 81.87
C ARG A 11 -6.74 -22.15 80.79
N PRO A 12 -7.40 -22.99 79.95
CA PRO A 12 -6.76 -23.64 78.82
C PRO A 12 -6.44 -22.56 77.75
N LYS A 13 -5.22 -22.57 77.28
CA LYS A 13 -4.74 -21.76 76.19
C LYS A 13 -5.42 -22.25 74.91
N HIS A 14 -6.23 -21.41 74.29
CA HIS A 14 -6.81 -21.66 72.95
C HIS A 14 -5.59 -21.71 72.00
N GLU A 15 -5.34 -22.86 71.39
CA GLU A 15 -4.46 -22.95 70.24
C GLU A 15 -5.22 -22.32 69.05
N GLU A 16 -4.76 -21.17 68.63
CA GLU A 16 -5.11 -20.59 67.36
C GLU A 16 -4.59 -21.53 66.28
N HIS A 17 -5.53 -22.22 65.61
CA HIS A 17 -5.20 -22.89 64.36
C HIS A 17 -4.71 -21.80 63.39
N GLU A 18 -3.43 -21.75 63.09
CA GLU A 18 -2.91 -21.04 61.94
C GLU A 18 -3.63 -21.60 60.75
N GLU A 19 -4.50 -20.74 60.16
CA GLU A 19 -5.11 -21.00 58.84
C GLU A 19 -3.92 -21.07 57.89
N HIS A 20 -3.65 -22.25 57.38
CA HIS A 20 -2.70 -22.44 56.27
C HIS A 20 -3.18 -21.55 55.13
N GLU A 21 -2.52 -20.39 54.94
CA GLU A 21 -2.74 -19.58 53.76
C GLU A 21 -2.51 -20.47 52.54
N ASN A 22 -3.57 -20.67 51.82
CA ASN A 22 -3.62 -21.53 50.63
C ASN A 22 -2.88 -20.81 49.51
N HIS A 23 -1.55 -20.99 49.44
CA HIS A 23 -0.66 -20.40 48.45
C HIS A 23 -1.01 -20.77 47.02
N GLU A 24 -1.99 -21.64 46.83
CA GLU A 24 -2.43 -22.12 45.51
C GLU A 24 -3.64 -21.40 44.94
N ARG A 25 -4.17 -20.38 45.63
CA ARG A 25 -5.36 -19.64 45.17
C ARG A 25 -5.12 -18.92 43.83
N TRP A 26 -3.88 -18.55 43.54
CA TRP A 26 -3.50 -17.98 42.26
C TRP A 26 -3.61 -18.98 41.10
N LEU A 27 -3.46 -20.29 41.38
CA LEU A 27 -3.61 -21.36 40.39
C LEU A 27 -5.03 -21.43 39.83
N VAL A 28 -6.03 -21.15 40.66
CA VAL A 28 -7.44 -21.13 40.24
C VAL A 28 -7.71 -19.98 39.28
N THR A 29 -7.18 -18.79 39.59
CA THR A 29 -7.31 -17.62 38.70
C THR A 29 -6.50 -17.79 37.40
N TYR A 30 -5.34 -18.44 37.49
CA TYR A 30 -4.54 -18.78 36.31
C TYR A 30 -5.25 -19.80 35.43
N ALA A 31 -5.85 -20.84 36.01
CA ALA A 31 -6.64 -21.84 35.25
C ALA A 31 -7.84 -21.21 34.56
N ASP A 32 -8.53 -20.27 35.19
CA ASP A 32 -9.66 -19.54 34.61
C ASP A 32 -9.22 -18.69 33.40
N MET A 33 -8.09 -17.97 33.54
CA MET A 33 -7.50 -17.21 32.43
C MET A 33 -7.10 -18.11 31.25
N VAL A 34 -6.51 -19.26 31.52
CA VAL A 34 -6.10 -20.22 30.47
C VAL A 34 -7.31 -20.83 29.78
N THR A 35 -8.37 -21.15 30.53
CA THR A 35 -9.61 -21.71 29.94
C THR A 35 -10.33 -20.66 29.08
N LEU A 36 -10.39 -19.40 29.51
CA LEU A 36 -10.95 -18.30 28.72
C LEU A 36 -10.15 -18.05 27.44
N LEU A 37 -8.82 -18.10 27.53
CA LEU A 37 -7.93 -18.00 26.38
C LEU A 37 -8.14 -19.16 25.41
N MET A 38 -8.27 -20.39 25.92
CA MET A 38 -8.54 -21.58 25.10
C MET A 38 -9.87 -21.48 24.37
N VAL A 39 -10.94 -21.03 25.06
CA VAL A 39 -12.24 -20.81 24.46
C VAL A 39 -12.17 -19.71 23.38
N LEU A 40 -11.46 -18.62 23.65
CA LEU A 40 -11.24 -17.56 22.66
C LEU A 40 -10.54 -18.09 21.41
N PHE A 41 -9.48 -18.90 21.56
CA PHE A 41 -8.80 -19.51 20.43
C PHE A 41 -9.67 -20.49 19.64
N ILE A 42 -10.49 -21.31 20.35
CA ILE A 42 -11.43 -22.22 19.68
C ILE A 42 -12.47 -21.43 18.87
N VAL A 43 -13.01 -20.35 19.42
CA VAL A 43 -13.96 -19.49 18.71
C VAL A 43 -13.30 -18.78 17.52
N MET A 44 -12.11 -18.22 17.70
CA MET A 44 -11.35 -17.61 16.62
C MET A 44 -10.97 -18.63 15.53
N PHE A 45 -10.62 -19.84 15.92
CA PHE A 45 -10.33 -20.92 14.97
C PHE A 45 -11.60 -21.36 14.22
N ALA A 46 -12.72 -21.49 14.91
CA ALA A 46 -14.00 -21.79 14.27
C ALA A 46 -14.48 -20.69 13.33
N MET A 47 -14.24 -19.43 13.65
CA MET A 47 -14.54 -18.30 12.77
C MET A 47 -13.52 -18.13 11.64
N SER A 48 -12.27 -18.54 11.86
CA SER A 48 -11.21 -18.53 10.82
C SER A 48 -11.43 -19.57 9.73
N GLN A 49 -12.22 -20.60 10.00
CA GLN A 49 -12.74 -21.54 9.00
C GLN A 49 -13.92 -20.90 8.24
N VAL A 50 -13.76 -19.65 7.77
CA VAL A 50 -14.69 -19.11 6.77
C VAL A 50 -14.56 -19.99 5.55
N ASP A 51 -15.59 -20.81 5.33
CA ASP A 51 -15.70 -21.73 4.22
C ASP A 51 -15.58 -20.92 2.93
N GLN A 52 -14.41 -20.89 2.32
CA GLN A 52 -14.16 -20.14 1.10
C GLN A 52 -15.21 -20.43 0.03
N LYS A 53 -15.79 -21.66 0.06
CA LYS A 53 -16.89 -22.04 -0.81
C LYS A 53 -18.17 -21.24 -0.50
N LYS A 54 -18.51 -21.04 0.78
CA LYS A 54 -19.69 -20.24 1.16
C LYS A 54 -19.49 -18.76 0.87
N PHE A 55 -18.27 -18.25 1.04
CA PHE A 55 -17.93 -16.88 0.69
C PHE A 55 -18.02 -16.64 -0.84
N MET A 56 -17.54 -17.59 -1.65
CA MET A 56 -17.68 -17.54 -3.09
C MET A 56 -19.14 -17.62 -3.55
N GLN A 57 -19.93 -18.50 -2.96
CA GLN A 57 -21.37 -18.60 -3.23
C GLN A 57 -22.14 -17.34 -2.83
N LEU A 58 -21.76 -16.72 -1.70
CA LEU A 58 -22.32 -15.43 -1.29
C LEU A 58 -21.93 -14.32 -2.26
N LYS A 59 -20.69 -14.28 -2.71
CA LYS A 59 -20.18 -13.32 -3.70
C LYS A 59 -20.89 -13.50 -5.06
N GLU A 60 -21.07 -14.74 -5.52
CA GLU A 60 -21.82 -15.03 -6.73
C GLU A 60 -23.32 -14.68 -6.58
N GLY A 61 -23.93 -15.01 -5.46
CA GLY A 61 -25.32 -14.66 -5.17
C GLY A 61 -25.52 -13.13 -5.08
N LEU A 62 -24.58 -12.41 -4.50
CA LEU A 62 -24.61 -10.95 -4.46
C LEU A 62 -24.38 -10.35 -5.87
N ALA A 63 -23.42 -10.85 -6.62
CA ALA A 63 -23.15 -10.41 -7.99
C ALA A 63 -24.36 -10.66 -8.92
N ALA A 64 -25.06 -11.78 -8.74
CA ALA A 64 -26.30 -12.09 -9.46
C ALA A 64 -27.49 -11.22 -8.98
N GLY A 65 -27.51 -10.84 -7.70
CA GLY A 65 -28.62 -10.06 -7.11
C GLY A 65 -28.49 -8.54 -7.26
N PHE A 66 -27.25 -8.02 -7.34
CA PHE A 66 -27.00 -6.57 -7.49
C PHE A 66 -26.63 -6.16 -8.94
N GLY A 67 -26.67 -7.10 -9.89
CA GLY A 67 -26.37 -6.85 -11.29
C GLY A 67 -24.92 -6.43 -11.48
N GLN A 68 -24.21 -7.11 -12.34
CA GLN A 68 -23.09 -6.46 -13.00
C GLN A 68 -23.63 -5.15 -13.57
N SER A 69 -23.14 -4.03 -13.08
CA SER A 69 -23.41 -2.73 -13.66
C SER A 69 -22.64 -2.64 -14.98
N ASP A 70 -23.07 -3.41 -15.97
CA ASP A 70 -22.79 -3.07 -17.33
C ASP A 70 -23.54 -1.76 -17.60
N SER A 71 -22.75 -0.74 -17.91
CA SER A 71 -23.19 0.61 -18.22
C SER A 71 -24.41 0.57 -19.16
N ILE A 72 -25.57 0.95 -18.62
CA ILE A 72 -26.84 1.12 -19.36
C ILE A 72 -26.72 2.29 -20.39
N LEU A 73 -25.54 2.86 -20.59
CA LEU A 73 -25.31 4.07 -21.39
C LEU A 73 -24.57 3.85 -22.73
N ASP A 74 -24.13 2.64 -23.04
CA ASP A 74 -23.61 2.35 -24.38
C ASP A 74 -24.59 1.44 -25.14
N GLY A 75 -25.27 2.05 -26.10
CA GLY A 75 -26.34 1.59 -26.97
C GLY A 75 -26.25 0.17 -27.53
N ASN A 76 -26.43 -0.80 -26.66
CA ASN A 76 -26.70 -2.17 -27.07
C ASN A 76 -28.22 -2.38 -27.10
N PRO A 77 -28.80 -2.99 -28.17
CA PRO A 77 -30.24 -3.14 -28.30
C PRO A 77 -30.79 -3.90 -27.08
N SER A 78 -31.76 -3.30 -26.44
CA SER A 78 -32.45 -3.83 -25.27
C SER A 78 -32.95 -5.26 -25.53
N ILE A 79 -32.69 -6.15 -24.57
CA ILE A 79 -33.17 -7.56 -24.49
C ILE A 79 -34.70 -7.64 -24.49
N GLN A 80 -35.40 -6.53 -24.69
CA GLN A 80 -36.87 -6.43 -24.65
C GLN A 80 -37.57 -6.88 -25.95
N ASP A 81 -36.83 -7.14 -27.03
CA ASP A 81 -37.42 -7.52 -28.34
C ASP A 81 -37.24 -9.02 -28.72
N GLN A 82 -36.82 -9.88 -27.78
CA GLN A 82 -36.86 -11.31 -27.99
C GLN A 82 -38.03 -11.97 -27.27
N PRO A 83 -39.13 -12.32 -27.94
CA PRO A 83 -40.22 -13.05 -27.31
C PRO A 83 -39.75 -14.46 -26.94
N GLY A 84 -39.66 -14.75 -25.67
CA GLY A 84 -39.42 -16.10 -25.16
C GLY A 84 -38.25 -16.28 -24.18
N VAL A 85 -37.49 -15.25 -23.83
CA VAL A 85 -36.47 -15.35 -22.79
C VAL A 85 -37.07 -14.83 -21.47
N SER A 86 -37.67 -15.75 -20.70
CA SER A 86 -38.06 -15.46 -19.33
C SER A 86 -36.85 -15.00 -18.53
N ALA A 87 -37.00 -13.89 -17.81
CA ALA A 87 -36.01 -13.36 -16.87
C ALA A 87 -35.78 -14.27 -15.62
N MET A 88 -36.21 -15.51 -15.68
CA MET A 88 -35.85 -16.58 -14.77
C MET A 88 -34.71 -17.36 -15.43
N GLY A 89 -33.46 -16.93 -15.19
CA GLY A 89 -32.33 -17.83 -15.33
C GLY A 89 -32.64 -19.12 -14.56
N PRO A 90 -32.26 -20.31 -15.08
CA PRO A 90 -32.53 -21.54 -14.36
C PRO A 90 -31.91 -21.43 -12.99
N ILE A 91 -32.79 -21.43 -11.94
CA ILE A 91 -32.35 -21.73 -10.59
C ILE A 91 -31.64 -23.08 -10.73
N ALA A 92 -30.31 -23.07 -10.67
CA ALA A 92 -29.57 -24.30 -10.72
C ALA A 92 -30.15 -25.21 -9.65
N PRO A 93 -30.67 -26.40 -9.97
CA PRO A 93 -31.21 -27.29 -8.96
C PRO A 93 -30.09 -27.48 -7.95
N ASN A 94 -30.44 -27.37 -6.67
CA ASN A 94 -29.53 -27.60 -5.56
C ASN A 94 -29.06 -29.06 -5.62
N LEU A 95 -28.10 -29.35 -6.49
CA LEU A 95 -27.44 -30.65 -6.61
C LEU A 95 -26.57 -30.79 -5.37
N SER A 96 -27.18 -31.40 -4.33
CA SER A 96 -26.41 -31.89 -3.21
C SER A 96 -25.29 -32.80 -3.78
N SER A 97 -24.07 -32.56 -3.38
CA SER A 97 -22.87 -33.29 -3.84
C SER A 97 -22.92 -34.81 -3.56
N GLN A 98 -24.05 -35.34 -3.06
CA GLN A 98 -24.29 -36.73 -2.77
C GLN A 98 -24.88 -37.56 -3.96
N ASP A 99 -25.36 -36.86 -5.01
CA ASP A 99 -26.03 -37.53 -6.15
C ASP A 99 -25.21 -37.57 -7.46
N LEU A 100 -23.99 -37.01 -7.44
CA LEU A 100 -23.12 -37.00 -8.62
C LEU A 100 -22.30 -38.29 -8.70
N THR A 101 -22.30 -38.95 -9.86
CA THR A 101 -21.34 -40.02 -10.13
C THR A 101 -19.91 -39.43 -10.15
N ALA A 102 -18.90 -40.27 -9.86
CA ALA A 102 -17.50 -39.83 -9.84
C ALA A 102 -17.04 -39.18 -11.17
N GLU A 103 -17.64 -39.53 -12.29
CA GLU A 103 -17.38 -38.93 -13.60
C GLU A 103 -18.04 -37.55 -13.74
N GLN A 104 -19.27 -37.39 -13.25
CA GLN A 104 -19.95 -36.10 -13.24
C GLN A 104 -19.27 -35.10 -12.31
N ALA A 105 -18.80 -35.55 -11.15
CA ALA A 105 -18.03 -34.71 -10.24
C ALA A 105 -16.72 -34.20 -10.88
N LYS A 106 -16.01 -35.06 -11.63
CA LYS A 106 -14.80 -34.66 -12.36
C LYS A 106 -15.11 -33.68 -13.49
N MET A 107 -16.21 -33.85 -14.23
CA MET A 107 -16.61 -32.90 -15.27
C MET A 107 -16.98 -31.54 -14.70
N VAL A 108 -17.68 -31.51 -13.56
CA VAL A 108 -17.98 -30.24 -12.87
C VAL A 108 -16.70 -29.58 -12.36
N ASP A 109 -15.79 -30.34 -11.76
CA ASP A 109 -14.50 -29.81 -11.29
C ASP A 109 -13.66 -29.24 -12.44
N SER A 110 -13.57 -29.95 -13.57
CA SER A 110 -12.84 -29.45 -14.74
C SER A 110 -13.48 -28.18 -15.33
N ALA A 111 -14.80 -28.13 -15.45
CA ALA A 111 -15.52 -26.96 -15.94
C ALA A 111 -15.36 -25.75 -15.00
N VAL A 112 -15.37 -25.96 -13.69
CA VAL A 112 -15.10 -24.92 -12.70
C VAL A 112 -13.67 -24.41 -12.81
N GLN A 113 -12.68 -25.31 -12.94
CA GLN A 113 -11.28 -24.93 -13.12
C GLN A 113 -11.05 -24.15 -14.42
N GLU A 114 -11.63 -24.59 -15.53
CA GLU A 114 -11.57 -23.86 -16.80
C GLU A 114 -12.24 -22.49 -16.70
N GLY A 115 -13.40 -22.40 -16.04
CA GLY A 115 -14.09 -21.14 -15.80
C GLY A 115 -13.26 -20.15 -14.96
N LEU A 116 -12.61 -20.64 -13.89
CA LEU A 116 -11.72 -19.83 -13.05
C LEU A 116 -10.48 -19.37 -13.83
N GLN A 117 -9.89 -20.23 -14.65
CA GLN A 117 -8.75 -19.87 -15.50
C GLN A 117 -9.13 -18.80 -16.53
N GLN A 118 -10.28 -18.96 -17.18
CA GLN A 118 -10.77 -17.96 -18.13
C GLN A 118 -11.09 -16.61 -17.46
N ALA A 119 -11.71 -16.64 -16.27
CA ALA A 119 -12.01 -15.45 -15.51
C ALA A 119 -10.71 -14.72 -15.08
N SER A 120 -9.71 -15.46 -14.59
CA SER A 120 -8.42 -14.89 -14.20
C SER A 120 -7.66 -14.30 -15.40
N ALA A 121 -7.68 -14.99 -16.56
CA ALA A 121 -7.04 -14.48 -17.77
C ALA A 121 -7.71 -13.18 -18.28
N ARG A 122 -9.05 -13.10 -18.22
CA ARG A 122 -9.78 -11.87 -18.57
C ARG A 122 -9.46 -10.73 -17.60
N ALA A 123 -9.42 -11.00 -16.29
CA ALA A 123 -9.07 -10.02 -15.30
C ALA A 123 -7.63 -9.48 -15.51
N GLN A 124 -6.67 -10.37 -15.80
CA GLN A 124 -5.28 -9.96 -16.11
C GLN A 124 -5.23 -9.08 -17.37
N GLN A 125 -5.95 -9.45 -18.41
CA GLN A 125 -6.00 -8.67 -19.66
C GLN A 125 -6.64 -7.29 -19.42
N GLN A 126 -7.71 -7.23 -18.62
CA GLN A 126 -8.35 -5.96 -18.24
C GLN A 126 -7.37 -5.08 -17.45
N ASN A 127 -6.75 -5.62 -16.40
CA ASN A 127 -5.78 -4.90 -15.58
C ASN A 127 -4.63 -4.36 -16.42
N PHE A 128 -4.14 -5.14 -17.38
CA PHE A 128 -3.07 -4.68 -18.28
C PHE A 128 -3.56 -3.60 -19.27
N SER A 129 -4.79 -3.69 -19.75
CA SER A 129 -5.40 -2.64 -20.57
C SER A 129 -5.51 -1.32 -19.81
N ASP A 130 -5.99 -1.38 -18.56
CA ASP A 130 -6.12 -0.22 -17.68
C ASP A 130 -4.76 0.40 -17.35
N ALA A 131 -3.77 -0.44 -17.04
CA ALA A 131 -2.39 0.01 -16.84
C ALA A 131 -1.80 0.68 -18.09
N THR A 132 -2.11 0.15 -19.29
CA THR A 132 -1.64 0.74 -20.56
C THR A 132 -2.27 2.11 -20.82
N ALA A 133 -3.56 2.27 -20.53
CA ALA A 133 -4.26 3.54 -20.65
C ALA A 133 -3.68 4.58 -19.67
N GLU A 134 -3.44 4.18 -18.44
CA GLU A 134 -2.85 5.04 -17.41
C GLU A 134 -1.40 5.41 -17.74
N ALA A 135 -0.58 4.46 -18.23
CA ALA A 135 0.78 4.75 -18.67
C ALA A 135 0.83 5.83 -19.77
N ARG A 136 -0.11 5.79 -20.71
CA ARG A 136 -0.25 6.85 -21.74
C ARG A 136 -0.65 8.20 -21.14
N ARG A 137 -1.57 8.21 -20.16
CA ARG A 137 -1.97 9.42 -19.43
C ARG A 137 -0.77 10.04 -18.71
N LEU A 138 -0.02 9.21 -17.98
CA LEU A 138 1.18 9.62 -17.24
C LEU A 138 2.29 10.11 -18.19
N ASP A 139 2.43 9.51 -19.37
CA ASP A 139 3.35 10.01 -20.39
C ASP A 139 2.98 11.41 -20.89
N GLY A 140 1.69 11.68 -21.05
CA GLY A 140 1.20 13.03 -21.34
C GLY A 140 1.61 14.05 -20.27
N VAL A 141 1.44 13.69 -19.01
CA VAL A 141 1.89 14.49 -17.86
C VAL A 141 3.42 14.68 -17.88
N ARG A 142 4.17 13.61 -18.08
CA ARG A 142 5.64 13.65 -18.19
C ARG A 142 6.10 14.62 -19.25
N LYS A 143 5.50 14.60 -20.45
CA LYS A 143 5.81 15.51 -21.55
C LYS A 143 5.53 16.96 -21.18
N GLN A 144 4.43 17.24 -20.48
CA GLN A 144 4.11 18.59 -20.01
C GLN A 144 5.14 19.11 -19.02
N LEU A 145 5.53 18.29 -18.02
CA LEU A 145 6.56 18.64 -17.05
C LEU A 145 7.91 18.87 -17.73
N GLN A 146 8.31 17.99 -18.64
CA GLN A 146 9.56 18.15 -19.40
C GLN A 146 9.56 19.41 -20.28
N ALA A 147 8.42 19.76 -20.88
CA ALA A 147 8.30 21.00 -21.66
C ALA A 147 8.41 22.25 -20.77
N ALA A 148 7.85 22.22 -19.55
CA ALA A 148 7.96 23.31 -18.58
C ALA A 148 9.44 23.50 -18.16
N LEU A 149 10.15 22.42 -17.83
CA LEU A 149 11.57 22.45 -17.48
C LEU A 149 12.46 22.92 -18.65
N ALA A 150 12.16 22.48 -19.87
CA ALA A 150 12.92 22.85 -21.05
C ALA A 150 12.90 24.35 -21.34
N LYS A 151 11.77 25.03 -21.08
CA LYS A 151 11.63 26.49 -21.24
C LYS A 151 12.60 27.29 -20.36
N GLN A 152 13.01 26.71 -19.24
CA GLN A 152 13.91 27.34 -18.27
C GLN A 152 15.35 26.74 -18.29
N GLY A 153 15.61 25.82 -19.21
CA GLY A 153 16.93 25.15 -19.29
C GLY A 153 17.20 24.16 -18.14
N LEU A 154 16.14 23.66 -17.48
CA LEU A 154 16.21 22.82 -16.27
C LEU A 154 16.03 21.32 -16.55
N LYS A 155 16.00 20.91 -17.83
CA LYS A 155 15.72 19.53 -18.22
C LYS A 155 16.69 18.49 -17.64
N GLY A 156 17.96 18.90 -17.41
CA GLY A 156 18.98 18.02 -16.84
C GLY A 156 18.91 17.81 -15.32
N ASP A 157 18.09 18.60 -14.62
CA ASP A 157 17.98 18.55 -13.15
C ASP A 157 16.94 17.56 -12.66
N VAL A 158 16.15 17.00 -13.58
CA VAL A 158 15.02 16.14 -13.26
C VAL A 158 15.07 14.87 -14.12
N GLN A 159 14.89 13.73 -13.45
CA GLN A 159 14.66 12.45 -14.10
C GLN A 159 13.19 12.05 -13.91
N THR A 160 12.64 11.33 -14.88
CA THR A 160 11.25 10.88 -14.82
C THR A 160 11.17 9.40 -15.13
N THR A 161 10.47 8.64 -14.28
CA THR A 161 10.22 7.20 -14.43
C THR A 161 8.77 6.88 -14.12
N ILE A 162 8.28 5.76 -14.63
CA ILE A 162 6.95 5.24 -14.27
C ILE A 162 7.16 3.95 -13.47
N ASP A 163 6.63 3.93 -12.25
CA ASP A 163 6.58 2.76 -11.37
C ASP A 163 5.13 2.34 -11.07
N SER A 164 4.94 1.35 -10.22
CA SER A 164 3.60 0.88 -9.82
C SER A 164 2.77 1.92 -9.06
N ARG A 165 3.36 2.98 -8.54
CA ARG A 165 2.65 4.07 -7.85
C ARG A 165 2.18 5.15 -8.82
N GLY A 166 2.86 5.30 -9.96
CA GLY A 166 2.55 6.32 -10.95
C GLY A 166 3.79 6.90 -11.61
N LEU A 167 3.74 8.22 -11.91
CA LEU A 167 4.86 8.96 -12.49
C LEU A 167 5.74 9.54 -11.39
N VAL A 168 6.97 9.07 -11.30
CA VAL A 168 8.00 9.56 -10.40
C VAL A 168 8.84 10.63 -11.10
N VAL A 169 8.94 11.79 -10.49
CA VAL A 169 9.71 12.95 -10.94
C VAL A 169 10.82 13.18 -9.93
N SER A 170 12.02 12.70 -10.21
CA SER A 170 13.17 12.74 -9.32
C SER A 170 13.96 14.02 -9.52
N LEU A 171 14.03 14.85 -8.50
CA LEU A 171 14.90 16.02 -8.43
C LEU A 171 16.28 15.54 -8.00
N VAL A 172 17.15 15.27 -8.96
CA VAL A 172 18.48 14.68 -8.72
C VAL A 172 19.50 15.78 -8.40
N SER A 173 20.23 15.56 -7.31
CA SER A 173 21.11 16.60 -6.73
C SER A 173 22.41 16.88 -7.51
N ARG A 174 22.55 16.45 -8.77
CA ARG A 174 23.76 16.79 -9.58
C ARG A 174 24.03 18.30 -9.68
N HIS A 175 22.99 19.13 -9.48
CA HIS A 175 23.09 20.59 -9.50
C HIS A 175 22.61 21.24 -8.20
N VAL A 176 22.82 20.54 -7.07
CA VAL A 176 22.58 21.06 -5.71
C VAL A 176 21.15 21.61 -5.54
N VAL A 177 20.17 20.70 -5.50
CA VAL A 177 18.77 21.06 -5.18
C VAL A 177 18.63 21.53 -3.73
N PHE A 178 19.43 20.95 -2.83
CA PHE A 178 19.52 21.33 -1.41
C PHE A 178 20.94 21.62 -1.01
N ASP A 179 21.14 22.53 -0.08
CA ASP A 179 22.43 22.73 0.56
C ASP A 179 22.86 21.48 1.36
N ALA A 180 24.18 21.33 1.53
CA ALA A 180 24.74 20.20 2.27
C ALA A 180 24.17 20.16 3.70
N ASP A 181 23.77 18.97 4.17
CA ASP A 181 23.18 18.71 5.48
C ASP A 181 21.97 19.62 5.82
N SER A 182 21.35 20.22 4.83
CA SER A 182 20.26 21.17 4.97
C SER A 182 18.99 20.68 4.25
N ALA A 183 17.85 21.17 4.72
CA ALA A 183 16.56 21.03 4.06
C ALA A 183 16.13 22.33 3.33
N VAL A 184 17.03 23.30 3.20
CA VAL A 184 16.76 24.53 2.46
C VAL A 184 17.02 24.31 0.98
N LEU A 185 16.02 24.65 0.14
CA LEU A 185 16.18 24.64 -1.31
C LEU A 185 17.17 25.73 -1.74
N THR A 186 18.13 25.36 -2.57
CA THR A 186 18.97 26.33 -3.26
C THR A 186 18.15 27.17 -4.25
N ALA A 187 18.71 28.23 -4.79
CA ALA A 187 18.06 29.02 -5.86
C ALA A 187 17.68 28.11 -7.04
N ARG A 188 18.59 27.20 -7.44
CA ARG A 188 18.35 26.23 -8.53
C ARG A 188 17.24 25.25 -8.17
N GLY A 189 17.23 24.72 -6.94
CA GLY A 189 16.15 23.84 -6.45
C GLY A 189 14.79 24.51 -6.44
N GLN A 190 14.76 25.81 -6.09
CA GLN A 190 13.53 26.59 -6.15
C GLN A 190 13.04 26.76 -7.59
N GLU A 191 13.92 27.14 -8.52
CA GLU A 191 13.59 27.25 -9.94
C GLU A 191 13.01 25.96 -10.52
N VAL A 192 13.57 24.79 -10.15
CA VAL A 192 13.08 23.49 -10.60
C VAL A 192 11.66 23.22 -10.07
N VAL A 193 11.41 23.40 -8.76
CA VAL A 193 10.08 23.21 -8.18
C VAL A 193 9.08 24.19 -8.78
N ASP A 194 9.48 25.45 -8.96
CA ASP A 194 8.64 26.51 -9.53
C ASP A 194 8.25 26.21 -10.99
N ALA A 195 9.17 25.66 -11.77
CA ALA A 195 8.89 25.26 -13.14
C ALA A 195 7.90 24.09 -13.24
N LEU A 196 7.94 23.16 -12.27
CA LEU A 196 7.05 21.99 -12.22
C LEU A 196 5.66 22.35 -11.68
N ALA A 197 5.57 23.26 -10.70
CA ALA A 197 4.37 23.54 -9.93
C ALA A 197 3.13 23.88 -10.76
N PRO A 198 3.16 24.72 -11.82
CA PRO A 198 1.98 25.00 -12.62
C PRO A 198 1.40 23.76 -13.31
N ALA A 199 2.26 22.88 -13.82
CA ALA A 199 1.81 21.65 -14.45
C ALA A 199 1.28 20.64 -13.42
N LEU A 200 1.92 20.51 -12.25
CA LEU A 200 1.44 19.68 -11.15
C LEU A 200 0.10 20.15 -10.59
N LYS A 201 -0.11 21.49 -10.56
CA LYS A 201 -1.38 22.09 -10.12
C LYS A 201 -2.52 21.77 -11.09
N ALA A 202 -2.24 21.71 -12.38
CA ALA A 202 -3.23 21.45 -13.42
C ALA A 202 -3.67 19.97 -13.49
N ILE A 203 -2.94 19.06 -12.85
CA ILE A 203 -3.26 17.63 -12.81
C ILE A 203 -4.19 17.39 -11.62
N ASP A 204 -5.30 16.67 -11.85
CA ASP A 204 -6.19 16.24 -10.77
C ASP A 204 -5.79 14.85 -10.27
N ALA A 205 -4.65 14.75 -9.58
CA ALA A 205 -4.13 13.52 -8.99
C ALA A 205 -3.46 13.81 -7.64
N PRO A 206 -3.49 12.86 -6.70
CA PRO A 206 -2.71 12.99 -5.47
C PRO A 206 -1.21 13.02 -5.77
N LEU A 207 -0.47 13.78 -4.97
CA LEU A 207 0.97 13.93 -5.08
C LEU A 207 1.64 13.45 -3.79
N GLU A 208 2.62 12.57 -3.91
CA GLU A 208 3.48 12.14 -2.81
C GLU A 208 4.88 12.73 -3.00
N ILE A 209 5.43 13.30 -1.94
CA ILE A 209 6.78 13.86 -1.95
C ILE A 209 7.67 12.97 -1.09
N ASP A 210 8.59 12.26 -1.74
CA ASP A 210 9.47 11.29 -1.11
C ASP A 210 10.85 11.88 -0.87
N GLY A 211 11.29 11.89 0.40
CA GLY A 211 12.63 12.33 0.76
C GLY A 211 13.61 11.16 0.83
N HIS A 212 14.78 11.33 0.21
CA HIS A 212 15.88 10.36 0.23
C HIS A 212 17.19 11.02 0.59
N THR A 213 18.06 10.26 1.25
CA THR A 213 19.45 10.63 1.52
C THR A 213 20.38 9.63 0.87
N ASN A 214 21.66 9.96 0.86
CA ASN A 214 22.71 9.01 0.46
C ASN A 214 23.01 8.01 1.58
N GLN A 215 23.74 6.97 1.24
CA GLN A 215 24.17 5.92 2.16
C GLN A 215 25.54 6.28 2.80
N GLU A 216 25.70 7.51 3.28
CA GLU A 216 26.89 7.85 4.07
C GLU A 216 26.72 7.40 5.51
N PRO A 217 27.78 6.84 6.12
CA PRO A 217 27.75 6.45 7.54
C PRO A 217 27.79 7.64 8.48
N VAL A 218 27.86 8.88 7.96
CA VAL A 218 28.00 10.10 8.73
C VAL A 218 26.63 10.69 9.03
N LYS A 219 26.38 10.93 10.33
CA LYS A 219 25.18 11.59 10.80
C LYS A 219 25.09 13.03 10.23
N PRO A 220 23.90 13.45 9.72
CA PRO A 220 23.69 14.82 9.29
C PRO A 220 24.00 15.84 10.41
N LYS A 221 24.65 16.94 10.09
CA LYS A 221 25.13 17.93 11.08
C LYS A 221 23.99 18.57 11.88
N TYR A 222 22.86 18.85 11.24
CA TYR A 222 21.76 19.62 11.83
C TYR A 222 20.52 18.77 12.14
N PHE A 223 20.55 17.48 11.89
CA PHE A 223 19.43 16.56 12.08
C PHE A 223 19.84 15.38 12.94
N ALA A 224 18.90 14.85 13.71
CA ALA A 224 19.14 13.71 14.59
C ALA A 224 19.53 12.46 13.81
N THR A 225 18.87 12.23 12.66
CA THR A 225 19.08 11.10 11.76
C THR A 225 18.93 11.56 10.31
N ASP A 226 19.30 10.68 9.37
CA ASP A 226 19.06 10.84 7.94
C ASP A 226 17.55 10.77 7.59
N TRP A 227 16.75 10.08 8.43
CA TRP A 227 15.30 10.07 8.33
C TRP A 227 14.72 11.48 8.56
N ASP A 228 15.20 12.17 9.60
CA ASP A 228 14.77 13.55 9.90
C ASP A 228 15.14 14.50 8.76
N LEU A 229 16.35 14.35 8.20
CA LEU A 229 16.80 15.15 7.06
C LEU A 229 15.94 14.90 5.81
N SER A 230 15.65 13.64 5.50
CA SER A 230 14.83 13.29 4.35
C SER A 230 13.39 13.80 4.49
N ALA A 231 12.80 13.67 5.68
CA ALA A 231 11.49 14.22 5.99
C ALA A 231 11.46 15.75 5.86
N ALA A 232 12.44 16.45 6.41
CA ALA A 232 12.52 17.91 6.35
C ALA A 232 12.64 18.42 4.90
N ARG A 233 13.39 17.72 4.04
CA ARG A 233 13.49 18.03 2.59
C ARG A 233 12.16 17.86 1.87
N ALA A 234 11.46 16.73 2.11
CA ALA A 234 10.15 16.49 1.55
C ALA A 234 9.13 17.57 1.98
N VAL A 235 9.12 17.93 3.28
CA VAL A 235 8.27 19.01 3.81
C VAL A 235 8.57 20.35 3.13
N THR A 236 9.84 20.66 2.88
CA THR A 236 10.21 21.94 2.24
C THR A 236 9.65 22.03 0.82
N VAL A 237 9.71 20.94 0.03
CA VAL A 237 9.10 20.89 -1.31
C VAL A 237 7.59 20.97 -1.22
N LEU A 238 6.96 20.20 -0.32
CA LEU A 238 5.52 20.24 -0.10
C LEU A 238 5.04 21.66 0.22
N ARG A 239 5.68 22.33 1.18
CA ARG A 239 5.32 23.70 1.57
C ARG A 239 5.42 24.67 0.39
N ARG A 240 6.46 24.55 -0.43
CA ARG A 240 6.59 25.39 -1.61
C ARG A 240 5.45 25.16 -2.60
N LEU A 241 5.09 23.90 -2.87
CA LEU A 241 3.97 23.55 -3.74
C LEU A 241 2.62 24.04 -3.19
N ASN A 242 2.40 23.94 -1.88
CA ASN A 242 1.16 24.35 -1.23
C ASN A 242 1.12 25.87 -1.00
N GLU A 243 2.09 26.42 -0.25
CA GLU A 243 2.06 27.82 0.24
C GLU A 243 2.32 28.84 -0.90
N THR A 244 3.22 28.51 -1.84
CA THR A 244 3.60 29.42 -2.92
C THR A 244 2.70 29.26 -4.15
N PHE A 245 2.39 28.00 -4.53
CA PHE A 245 1.65 27.72 -5.76
C PHE A 245 0.19 27.36 -5.52
N GLY A 246 -0.22 27.15 -4.27
CA GLY A 246 -1.60 26.88 -3.90
C GLY A 246 -2.12 25.55 -4.43
N ILE A 247 -1.27 24.51 -4.44
CA ILE A 247 -1.74 23.13 -4.63
C ILE A 247 -2.48 22.71 -3.36
N PRO A 248 -3.72 22.20 -3.44
CA PRO A 248 -4.53 21.83 -2.28
C PRO A 248 -3.80 20.84 -1.36
N ALA A 249 -3.87 21.08 -0.04
CA ALA A 249 -3.15 20.25 0.94
C ALA A 249 -3.66 18.81 1.02
N ASP A 250 -4.92 18.58 0.72
CA ASP A 250 -5.57 17.26 0.66
C ASP A 250 -5.04 16.37 -0.48
N ARG A 251 -4.39 17.00 -1.48
CA ARG A 251 -3.70 16.28 -2.55
C ARG A 251 -2.23 15.97 -2.24
N LEU A 252 -1.69 16.50 -1.15
CA LEU A 252 -0.26 16.43 -0.85
C LEU A 252 0.00 15.51 0.34
N GLN A 253 0.93 14.59 0.18
CA GLN A 253 1.45 13.76 1.27
C GLN A 253 2.98 13.67 1.17
N ILE A 254 3.62 13.31 2.27
CA ILE A 254 5.07 13.10 2.30
C ILE A 254 5.39 11.69 2.76
N SER A 255 6.52 11.17 2.26
CA SER A 255 7.19 9.99 2.79
C SER A 255 8.67 10.27 2.96
N ALA A 256 9.28 9.66 3.97
CA ALA A 256 10.70 9.80 4.24
C ALA A 256 11.35 8.43 4.29
N PHE A 257 12.40 8.24 3.51
CA PHE A 257 13.05 6.94 3.37
C PHE A 257 14.50 6.93 3.86
N GLY A 258 15.06 8.09 4.24
CA GLY A 258 16.46 8.18 4.57
C GLY A 258 17.32 7.56 3.47
N HIS A 259 18.26 6.70 3.86
CA HIS A 259 19.16 5.99 2.94
C HIS A 259 18.62 4.63 2.43
N THR A 260 17.43 4.20 2.85
CA THR A 260 16.96 2.82 2.66
C THR A 260 16.51 2.48 1.23
N ARG A 261 16.25 3.50 0.41
CA ARG A 261 15.82 3.33 -0.99
C ARG A 261 16.76 4.06 -1.94
N PRO A 262 17.98 3.56 -2.14
CA PRO A 262 18.90 4.16 -3.12
C PRO A 262 18.37 3.96 -4.54
N LEU A 263 18.58 4.98 -5.39
CA LEU A 263 18.22 4.90 -6.80
C LEU A 263 19.27 4.11 -7.59
N VAL A 264 20.53 4.25 -7.21
CA VAL A 264 21.66 3.50 -7.77
C VAL A 264 22.47 2.87 -6.64
N PRO A 265 23.12 1.71 -6.88
CA PRO A 265 24.01 1.08 -5.91
C PRO A 265 25.14 2.04 -5.46
N VAL A 266 25.58 1.89 -4.21
CA VAL A 266 26.67 2.74 -3.65
C VAL A 266 27.98 2.59 -4.43
N SER A 267 28.18 1.46 -5.09
CA SER A 267 29.35 1.17 -5.94
C SER A 267 29.38 1.96 -7.23
N GLU A 268 28.27 2.55 -7.63
CA GLU A 268 28.21 3.34 -8.87
C GLU A 268 28.87 4.71 -8.68
N PRO A 269 29.58 5.21 -9.70
CA PRO A 269 30.07 6.59 -9.70
C PRO A 269 28.92 7.59 -9.48
N ASP A 270 29.18 8.65 -8.74
CA ASP A 270 28.21 9.70 -8.41
C ASP A 270 26.97 9.23 -7.64
N SER A 271 26.96 7.97 -7.14
CA SER A 271 25.82 7.39 -6.41
C SER A 271 25.36 8.27 -5.23
N GLN A 272 26.31 8.91 -4.55
CA GLN A 272 26.03 9.79 -3.42
C GLN A 272 25.19 11.01 -3.82
N GLU A 273 25.43 11.56 -5.00
CA GLU A 273 24.69 12.70 -5.53
C GLU A 273 23.34 12.28 -6.09
N ILE A 274 23.29 11.13 -6.75
CA ILE A 274 22.06 10.59 -7.35
C ILE A 274 21.08 10.15 -6.28
N ASN A 275 21.56 9.56 -5.17
CA ASN A 275 20.72 9.06 -4.09
C ASN A 275 20.22 10.18 -3.17
N LYS A 276 20.91 11.33 -3.08
CA LYS A 276 20.41 12.54 -2.40
C LYS A 276 19.36 13.24 -3.27
N ARG A 277 18.11 12.84 -3.14
CA ARG A 277 17.05 13.35 -4.00
C ARG A 277 15.74 13.57 -3.26
N VAL A 278 14.85 14.30 -3.86
CA VAL A 278 13.44 14.31 -3.55
C VAL A 278 12.67 13.90 -4.78
N ASP A 279 11.79 12.92 -4.63
CA ASP A 279 10.91 12.45 -5.68
C ASP A 279 9.53 13.09 -5.50
N ILE A 280 8.94 13.64 -6.55
CA ILE A 280 7.54 14.03 -6.60
C ILE A 280 6.82 12.97 -7.41
N VAL A 281 5.94 12.23 -6.76
CA VAL A 281 5.19 11.13 -7.37
C VAL A 281 3.78 11.60 -7.68
N VAL A 282 3.40 11.59 -8.95
CA VAL A 282 2.02 11.74 -9.39
C VAL A 282 1.37 10.36 -9.28
N LEU A 283 0.57 10.17 -8.22
CA LEU A 283 0.01 8.87 -7.89
C LEU A 283 -1.07 8.46 -8.90
N THR A 284 -1.07 7.18 -9.22
CA THR A 284 -2.18 6.57 -9.96
C THR A 284 -3.38 6.31 -9.04
N THR A 285 -4.57 6.37 -9.61
CA THR A 285 -5.83 5.99 -8.93
C THR A 285 -6.30 4.60 -9.33
N LEU A 286 -5.50 3.86 -10.08
CA LEU A 286 -5.83 2.49 -10.46
C LEU A 286 -5.92 1.56 -9.25
N PRO A 287 -6.77 0.51 -9.32
CA PRO A 287 -6.72 -0.60 -8.38
C PRO A 287 -5.32 -1.22 -8.32
N ALA A 288 -4.96 -1.80 -7.17
CA ALA A 288 -3.62 -2.34 -6.91
C ALA A 288 -3.14 -3.34 -7.96
N ASP A 289 -4.04 -4.21 -8.44
CA ASP A 289 -3.71 -5.23 -9.44
C ASP A 289 -3.37 -4.63 -10.81
N SER A 290 -4.08 -3.58 -11.22
CA SER A 290 -3.77 -2.83 -12.45
C SER A 290 -2.52 -1.97 -12.28
N ALA A 291 -2.37 -1.31 -11.12
CA ALA A 291 -1.22 -0.48 -10.80
C ALA A 291 0.10 -1.29 -10.78
N ALA A 292 0.06 -2.53 -10.31
CA ALA A 292 1.21 -3.43 -10.34
C ALA A 292 1.74 -3.70 -11.76
N GLN A 293 0.88 -3.57 -12.77
CA GLN A 293 1.23 -3.79 -14.20
C GLN A 293 1.70 -2.52 -14.92
N LEU A 294 1.67 -1.35 -14.24
CA LEU A 294 2.11 -0.08 -14.83
C LEU A 294 3.55 -0.10 -15.36
N PRO A 295 4.55 -0.66 -14.65
CA PRO A 295 5.92 -0.70 -15.15
C PRO A 295 6.04 -1.49 -16.47
N ASP A 296 5.36 -2.63 -16.57
CA ASP A 296 5.37 -3.47 -17.77
C ASP A 296 4.64 -2.79 -18.93
N ALA A 297 3.51 -2.16 -18.67
CA ALA A 297 2.77 -1.37 -19.64
C ALA A 297 3.60 -0.18 -20.15
N ALA A 298 4.30 0.52 -19.26
CA ALA A 298 5.21 1.60 -19.62
C ALA A 298 6.38 1.11 -20.49
N ALA A 299 6.97 -0.04 -20.13
CA ALA A 299 8.04 -0.66 -20.90
C ALA A 299 7.60 -1.04 -22.33
N GLN A 300 6.40 -1.61 -22.49
CA GLN A 300 5.84 -1.90 -23.81
C GLN A 300 5.63 -0.65 -24.67
N LEU A 301 5.36 0.49 -24.05
CA LEU A 301 5.22 1.77 -24.75
C LEU A 301 6.58 2.45 -24.99
N GLY A 302 7.69 1.84 -24.59
CA GLY A 302 9.04 2.42 -24.69
C GLY A 302 9.24 3.63 -23.77
N LEU A 303 8.48 3.71 -22.67
CA LEU A 303 8.58 4.78 -21.69
C LEU A 303 9.65 4.46 -20.64
N PRO A 304 10.27 5.45 -20.02
CA PRO A 304 11.29 5.22 -18.99
C PRO A 304 10.64 4.59 -17.74
N GLY A 305 10.99 3.35 -17.47
CA GLY A 305 10.60 2.61 -16.26
C GLY A 305 11.70 2.62 -15.20
N ALA A 306 11.37 2.21 -13.99
CA ALA A 306 12.30 2.17 -12.85
C ALA A 306 13.57 1.33 -13.09
N GLY A 307 13.56 0.42 -14.07
CA GLY A 307 14.71 -0.41 -14.45
C GLY A 307 15.63 0.19 -15.52
N THR A 308 15.27 1.33 -16.13
CA THR A 308 15.98 1.87 -17.32
C THR A 308 17.12 2.85 -16.95
N LEU A 309 17.31 3.15 -15.68
CA LEU A 309 18.30 4.14 -15.22
C LEU A 309 19.77 3.67 -15.27
N ALA A 310 20.01 2.39 -15.50
CA ALA A 310 21.36 1.79 -15.50
C ALA A 310 22.12 1.88 -16.85
N GLY A 311 21.57 2.51 -17.89
CA GLY A 311 22.11 2.36 -19.26
C GLY A 311 22.31 3.62 -20.09
N ALA A 312 22.10 4.84 -19.58
CA ALA A 312 22.26 6.06 -20.35
C ALA A 312 23.62 6.75 -20.13
N THR A 313 24.70 5.99 -20.18
CA THR A 313 26.05 6.57 -20.40
C THR A 313 26.44 6.38 -21.85
N GLY A 314 26.24 7.45 -22.62
CA GLY A 314 27.07 7.93 -23.66
C GLY A 314 27.61 6.95 -24.71
N THR A 315 26.99 6.98 -25.90
CA THR A 315 27.79 6.83 -27.12
C THR A 315 27.65 8.14 -27.90
N THR A 316 28.58 9.06 -27.70
CA THR A 316 28.90 10.07 -28.70
C THR A 316 30.20 9.62 -29.34
N GLY A 317 30.11 9.12 -30.59
CA GLY A 317 31.22 9.08 -31.53
C GLY A 317 31.39 10.45 -32.15
#